data_64c38f3a4391472cf85071d6fda40bf5
#
_entry.id   64c38f3a4391472cf85071d6fda40bf5
#
_cell.length_a   1.000
_cell.length_b   1.000
_cell.length_c   1.000
_cell.angle_alpha   90.00
_cell.angle_beta   90.00
_cell.angle_gamma   90.00
#
_symmetry.space_group_name_H-M   'P 1'
#
loop_
_entity.id
_entity.type
_entity.pdbx_description
1 polymer ?
#
loop_
_entity_poly.entity_id
_entity_poly.type
_entity_poly.pdbx_seq_one_letter_code
_entity_poly.pdbx_strand_id
1 'polypeptide(L)'
;MSKQRRKDSARARYRRQGRWRGYAWKAGIGAGVLLLAVLGLRAAGVFEPPPTGVDLNASANQLAPGEVVGTRVASQGNTHISDGQRFSYNSTPPTSGSHWQVPAQWGIKDSQEQNERTTHNLEHGGIVIAYSPTLAAEDVTKLKSLARGLMNSSFRKIILEPYQQLSDAKVAVTAWTWILKLPAYDETQITKFVRAHYQSSDAPEPNGP
;
A
#
# COMPACT_ATOMS: atom_id res chain seq x y z
N MET A 1 -15.73 64.59 32.34
CA MET A 1 -14.95 63.30 32.43
C MET A 1 -13.60 63.61 33.05
N SER A 2 -13.29 63.02 34.24
CA SER A 2 -12.09 63.35 35.01
C SER A 2 -10.79 62.80 34.33
N LYS A 3 -9.70 63.57 34.55
CA LYS A 3 -8.34 63.18 34.07
C LYS A 3 -7.93 61.69 34.45
N GLN A 4 -8.51 61.21 35.54
CA GLN A 4 -8.25 59.84 36.04
C GLN A 4 -8.81 58.78 35.10
N ARG A 5 -10.04 58.90 34.58
CA ARG A 5 -10.64 57.92 33.62
C ARG A 5 -9.88 57.85 32.32
N ARG A 6 -9.23 58.94 31.85
CA ARG A 6 -8.39 58.92 30.64
C ARG A 6 -7.07 58.15 30.85
N LYS A 7 -6.47 58.19 32.04
CA LYS A 7 -5.25 57.48 32.38
C LYS A 7 -5.49 55.96 32.50
N ASP A 8 -6.64 55.60 33.06
CA ASP A 8 -6.97 54.17 33.25
C ASP A 8 -7.32 53.49 31.91
N SER A 9 -7.99 54.20 31.00
CA SER A 9 -8.27 53.69 29.65
C SER A 9 -6.98 53.52 28.78
N ALA A 10 -6.01 54.42 28.94
CA ALA A 10 -4.73 54.32 28.24
C ALA A 10 -3.88 53.14 28.76
N ARG A 11 -3.85 52.92 30.10
CA ARG A 11 -3.15 51.78 30.71
C ARG A 11 -3.78 50.45 30.33
N ALA A 12 -5.10 50.36 30.20
CA ALA A 12 -5.81 49.16 29.78
C ALA A 12 -5.51 48.80 28.30
N ARG A 13 -5.41 49.79 27.41
CA ARG A 13 -5.03 49.57 25.99
C ARG A 13 -3.59 49.07 25.86
N TYR A 14 -2.66 49.63 26.65
CA TYR A 14 -1.25 49.22 26.60
C TYR A 14 -1.03 47.79 27.11
N ARG A 15 -1.75 47.38 28.18
CA ARG A 15 -1.72 46.00 28.68
C ARG A 15 -2.30 44.98 27.67
N ARG A 16 -3.32 45.38 26.91
CA ARG A 16 -3.93 44.50 25.90
C ARG A 16 -3.01 44.28 24.70
N GLN A 17 -2.33 45.35 24.23
CA GLN A 17 -1.37 45.22 23.12
C GLN A 17 -0.13 44.42 23.50
N GLY A 18 0.36 44.51 24.73
CA GLY A 18 1.52 43.71 25.20
C GLY A 18 1.24 42.21 25.26
N ARG A 19 0.01 41.82 25.61
CA ARG A 19 -0.40 40.39 25.65
C ARG A 19 -0.46 39.77 24.25
N TRP A 20 -0.97 40.49 23.25
CA TRP A 20 -1.03 40.00 21.88
C TRP A 20 0.36 39.80 21.22
N ARG A 21 1.30 40.71 21.50
CA ARG A 21 2.68 40.59 20.98
C ARG A 21 3.40 39.40 21.58
N GLY A 22 3.16 39.05 22.85
CA GLY A 22 3.75 37.86 23.49
C GLY A 22 3.21 36.53 22.93
N TYR A 23 1.93 36.47 22.54
CA TYR A 23 1.35 35.28 21.90
C TYR A 23 1.84 35.13 20.46
N ALA A 24 1.97 36.19 19.69
CA ALA A 24 2.48 36.14 18.31
C ALA A 24 3.94 35.68 18.27
N TRP A 25 4.76 36.09 19.22
CA TRP A 25 6.16 35.67 19.29
C TRP A 25 6.31 34.18 19.71
N LYS A 26 5.54 33.72 20.69
CA LYS A 26 5.51 32.32 21.10
C LYS A 26 5.00 31.41 20.00
N ALA A 27 4.00 31.82 19.23
CA ALA A 27 3.49 31.11 18.07
C ALA A 27 4.54 31.03 16.93
N GLY A 28 5.29 32.12 16.69
CA GLY A 28 6.37 32.15 15.70
C GLY A 28 7.55 31.24 16.05
N ILE A 29 7.93 31.20 17.32
CA ILE A 29 9.00 30.30 17.81
C ILE A 29 8.57 28.82 17.71
N GLY A 30 7.31 28.52 18.07
CA GLY A 30 6.76 27.16 17.94
C GLY A 30 6.74 26.66 16.49
N ALA A 31 6.33 27.51 15.55
CA ALA A 31 6.31 27.19 14.13
C ALA A 31 7.73 27.01 13.57
N GLY A 32 8.68 27.85 13.97
CA GLY A 32 10.08 27.75 13.55
C GLY A 32 10.76 26.48 14.06
N VAL A 33 10.53 26.11 15.32
CA VAL A 33 11.08 24.86 15.91
C VAL A 33 10.48 23.63 15.21
N LEU A 34 9.20 23.66 14.87
CA LEU A 34 8.54 22.55 14.15
C LEU A 34 9.09 22.41 12.72
N LEU A 35 9.34 23.54 12.05
CA LEU A 35 9.92 23.55 10.70
C LEU A 35 11.38 23.05 10.69
N LEU A 36 12.17 23.43 11.68
CA LEU A 36 13.54 22.95 11.85
C LEU A 36 13.59 21.48 12.26
N ALA A 37 12.63 21.00 13.05
CA ALA A 37 12.52 19.58 13.38
C ALA A 37 12.14 18.75 12.15
N VAL A 38 11.22 19.21 11.31
CA VAL A 38 10.84 18.54 10.05
C VAL A 38 12.00 18.56 9.05
N LEU A 39 12.73 19.68 8.93
CA LEU A 39 13.92 19.78 8.08
C LEU A 39 15.07 18.91 8.61
N GLY A 40 15.27 18.84 9.93
CA GLY A 40 16.27 17.98 10.57
C GLY A 40 15.96 16.49 10.39
N LEU A 41 14.69 16.10 10.47
CA LEU A 41 14.23 14.74 10.23
C LEU A 41 14.36 14.32 8.75
N ARG A 42 14.18 15.27 7.80
CA ARG A 42 14.47 15.04 6.38
C ARG A 42 15.97 14.87 6.10
N ALA A 43 16.82 15.68 6.74
CA ALA A 43 18.28 15.59 6.61
C ALA A 43 18.83 14.31 7.25
N ALA A 44 18.15 13.74 8.24
CA ALA A 44 18.49 12.47 8.86
C ALA A 44 17.90 11.23 8.14
N GLY A 45 17.23 11.40 6.99
CA GLY A 45 16.59 10.31 6.25
C GLY A 45 15.36 9.68 6.95
N VAL A 46 14.90 10.29 8.05
CA VAL A 46 13.77 9.76 8.86
C VAL A 46 12.41 10.19 8.31
N PHE A 47 12.40 11.19 7.42
CA PHE A 47 11.18 11.69 6.77
C PHE A 47 11.41 11.80 5.26
N GLU A 48 11.41 10.66 4.58
CA GLU A 48 11.18 10.70 3.13
C GLU A 48 9.71 11.05 2.89
N PRO A 49 9.42 12.02 1.99
CA PRO A 49 8.06 12.20 1.54
C PRO A 49 7.59 10.85 0.96
N PRO A 50 6.31 10.48 1.11
CA PRO A 50 5.80 9.29 0.46
C PRO A 50 6.21 9.39 -1.01
N PRO A 51 6.81 8.34 -1.59
CA PRO A 51 7.24 8.35 -2.97
C PRO A 51 6.06 8.82 -3.82
N THR A 52 6.32 9.76 -4.70
CA THR A 52 5.36 10.27 -5.69
C THR A 52 4.72 9.06 -6.36
N GLY A 53 3.40 9.03 -6.39
CA GLY A 53 2.62 7.87 -6.84
C GLY A 53 3.18 7.28 -8.13
N VAL A 54 3.07 5.98 -8.27
CA VAL A 54 3.49 5.24 -9.46
C VAL A 54 2.88 5.91 -10.69
N ASP A 55 3.73 6.35 -11.62
CA ASP A 55 3.26 6.81 -12.91
C ASP A 55 2.83 5.60 -13.76
N LEU A 56 1.58 5.23 -13.59
CA LEU A 56 0.98 4.12 -14.32
C LEU A 56 0.97 4.37 -15.84
N ASN A 57 1.14 5.61 -16.31
CA ASN A 57 1.17 5.97 -17.73
C ASN A 57 2.58 5.94 -18.30
N ALA A 58 3.61 5.79 -17.47
CA ALA A 58 4.97 5.63 -17.99
C ALA A 58 5.04 4.49 -19.02
N SER A 59 5.73 4.71 -20.12
CA SER A 59 5.82 3.72 -21.22
C SER A 59 6.38 2.37 -20.76
N ALA A 60 7.29 2.38 -19.77
CA ALA A 60 7.83 1.16 -19.16
C ALA A 60 6.75 0.30 -18.47
N ASN A 61 5.67 0.92 -17.99
CA ASN A 61 4.56 0.24 -17.29
C ASN A 61 3.44 -0.21 -18.25
N GLN A 62 3.56 0.03 -19.55
CA GLN A 62 2.60 -0.42 -20.56
C GLN A 62 2.97 -1.82 -21.04
N LEU A 63 1.95 -2.64 -21.36
CA LEU A 63 2.16 -3.92 -22.00
C LEU A 63 2.42 -3.72 -23.49
N ALA A 64 3.42 -4.40 -24.04
CA ALA A 64 3.58 -4.50 -25.45
C ALA A 64 2.50 -5.43 -26.07
N PRO A 65 2.10 -5.24 -27.34
CA PRO A 65 1.18 -6.15 -27.98
C PRO A 65 1.66 -7.61 -27.89
N GLY A 66 0.85 -8.49 -27.29
CA GLY A 66 1.16 -9.91 -27.10
C GLY A 66 2.14 -10.21 -25.96
N GLU A 67 2.55 -9.23 -25.17
CA GLU A 67 3.41 -9.46 -24.00
C GLU A 67 2.66 -10.29 -22.95
N VAL A 68 3.27 -11.42 -22.56
CA VAL A 68 2.80 -12.29 -21.47
C VAL A 68 3.65 -12.03 -20.25
N VAL A 69 3.04 -11.66 -19.13
CA VAL A 69 3.73 -11.37 -17.88
C VAL A 69 3.40 -12.43 -16.85
N GLY A 70 4.42 -13.10 -16.35
CA GLY A 70 4.27 -14.21 -15.41
C GLY A 70 4.15 -15.56 -16.10
N THR A 71 3.90 -16.59 -15.30
CA THR A 71 3.76 -17.99 -15.72
C THR A 71 2.36 -18.48 -15.39
N ARG A 72 1.73 -19.18 -16.32
CA ARG A 72 0.44 -19.81 -16.08
C ARG A 72 0.63 -21.08 -15.25
N VAL A 73 -0.21 -21.24 -14.24
CA VAL A 73 -0.29 -22.42 -13.36
C VAL A 73 -1.57 -23.18 -13.67
N ALA A 74 -1.51 -24.50 -13.68
CA ALA A 74 -2.71 -25.32 -13.89
C ALA A 74 -3.76 -25.04 -12.81
N SER A 75 -5.00 -24.80 -13.22
CA SER A 75 -6.11 -24.56 -12.29
C SER A 75 -6.38 -25.80 -11.42
N GLN A 76 -6.64 -25.56 -10.14
CA GLN A 76 -7.13 -26.57 -9.19
C GLN A 76 -8.63 -26.38 -8.87
N GLY A 77 -9.35 -25.65 -9.72
CA GLY A 77 -10.77 -25.35 -9.53
C GLY A 77 -11.00 -24.20 -8.53
N ASN A 78 -12.25 -24.02 -8.15
CA ASN A 78 -12.71 -22.91 -7.29
C ASN A 78 -13.78 -23.36 -6.28
N THR A 79 -13.68 -24.57 -5.75
CA THR A 79 -14.66 -25.09 -4.80
C THR A 79 -14.54 -24.43 -3.45
N HIS A 80 -15.64 -23.91 -2.90
CA HIS A 80 -15.68 -23.43 -1.53
C HIS A 80 -15.61 -24.59 -0.54
N ILE A 81 -14.76 -24.44 0.48
CA ILE A 81 -14.59 -25.36 1.61
C ILE A 81 -14.88 -24.64 2.94
N SER A 82 -15.14 -25.39 3.99
CA SER A 82 -15.43 -24.82 5.30
C SER A 82 -14.24 -24.08 5.88
N ASP A 83 -14.49 -22.98 6.58
CA ASP A 83 -13.46 -22.22 7.30
C ASP A 83 -12.69 -23.14 8.27
N GLY A 84 -11.36 -23.02 8.26
CA GLY A 84 -10.45 -23.86 9.02
C GLY A 84 -10.00 -25.13 8.30
N GLN A 85 -10.70 -25.58 7.25
CA GLN A 85 -10.24 -26.67 6.39
C GLN A 85 -9.07 -26.20 5.54
N ARG A 86 -8.02 -27.05 5.38
CA ARG A 86 -6.84 -26.73 4.59
C ARG A 86 -6.88 -27.39 3.22
N PHE A 87 -6.29 -26.71 2.24
CA PHE A 87 -6.13 -27.24 0.89
C PHE A 87 -4.65 -27.28 0.48
N SER A 88 -4.29 -28.25 -0.35
CA SER A 88 -2.91 -28.44 -0.85
C SER A 88 -2.78 -27.79 -2.22
N TYR A 89 -2.13 -26.64 -2.28
CA TYR A 89 -1.96 -25.88 -3.51
C TYR A 89 -0.77 -26.35 -4.33
N ASN A 90 -0.86 -26.21 -5.65
CA ASN A 90 0.18 -26.57 -6.61
C ASN A 90 1.17 -25.43 -6.90
N SER A 91 1.01 -24.29 -6.26
CA SER A 91 1.93 -23.15 -6.33
C SER A 91 2.09 -22.47 -4.95
N THR A 92 3.20 -21.75 -4.78
CA THR A 92 3.52 -20.98 -3.59
C THR A 92 3.94 -19.56 -4.00
N PRO A 93 3.13 -18.50 -3.70
CA PRO A 93 1.77 -18.53 -3.17
C PRO A 93 0.75 -19.21 -4.10
N PRO A 94 -0.47 -19.54 -3.60
CA PRO A 94 -1.55 -20.10 -4.41
C PRO A 94 -1.99 -19.20 -5.56
N THR A 95 -2.51 -19.86 -6.64
CA THR A 95 -3.10 -19.12 -7.77
C THR A 95 -4.54 -19.56 -8.07
N SER A 96 -4.99 -20.69 -7.57
CA SER A 96 -6.33 -21.24 -7.71
C SER A 96 -6.50 -22.43 -6.76
N GLY A 97 -7.69 -22.96 -6.63
CA GLY A 97 -7.98 -24.15 -5.83
C GLY A 97 -9.09 -23.93 -4.82
N SER A 98 -9.38 -24.96 -4.05
CA SER A 98 -10.42 -24.89 -3.03
C SER A 98 -10.07 -23.87 -1.95
N HIS A 99 -11.03 -23.06 -1.55
CA HIS A 99 -10.84 -21.91 -0.67
C HIS A 99 -12.05 -21.65 0.22
N TRP A 100 -11.90 -20.82 1.26
CA TRP A 100 -12.96 -20.50 2.19
C TRP A 100 -13.99 -19.55 1.59
N GLN A 101 -15.22 -19.59 2.13
CA GLN A 101 -16.31 -18.72 1.66
C GLN A 101 -16.07 -17.22 1.94
N VAL A 102 -15.27 -16.90 2.95
CA VAL A 102 -15.01 -15.53 3.35
C VAL A 102 -13.62 -15.10 2.88
N PRO A 103 -13.49 -14.17 1.91
CA PRO A 103 -12.21 -13.68 1.44
C PRO A 103 -11.49 -12.87 2.53
N ALA A 104 -10.21 -12.61 2.32
CA ALA A 104 -9.46 -11.65 3.11
C ALA A 104 -9.88 -10.21 2.76
N GLN A 105 -9.74 -9.30 3.72
CA GLN A 105 -9.93 -7.87 3.43
C GLN A 105 -8.84 -7.38 2.47
N TRP A 106 -9.22 -6.55 1.49
CA TRP A 106 -8.26 -5.90 0.59
C TRP A 106 -7.32 -4.96 1.37
N GLY A 107 -6.12 -4.75 0.86
CA GLY A 107 -5.17 -3.79 1.41
C GLY A 107 -3.83 -4.37 1.84
N ILE A 108 -3.03 -3.56 2.52
CA ILE A 108 -1.70 -3.91 3.01
C ILE A 108 -1.84 -4.58 4.37
N LYS A 109 -1.20 -5.75 4.51
CA LYS A 109 -1.22 -6.56 5.72
C LYS A 109 0.14 -6.51 6.42
N ASP A 110 0.11 -6.56 7.75
CA ASP A 110 1.32 -6.66 8.57
C ASP A 110 1.70 -8.12 8.89
N SER A 111 0.79 -9.06 8.61
CA SER A 111 1.00 -10.51 8.74
C SER A 111 0.41 -11.24 7.54
N GLN A 112 0.88 -12.46 7.30
CA GLN A 112 0.35 -13.34 6.26
C GLN A 112 -1.10 -13.72 6.56
N GLU A 113 -1.96 -13.58 5.56
CA GLU A 113 -3.34 -14.09 5.57
C GLU A 113 -3.34 -15.63 5.32
N GLN A 114 -4.49 -16.25 5.55
CA GLN A 114 -4.67 -17.66 5.20
C GLN A 114 -4.76 -17.80 3.67
N ASN A 115 -4.03 -18.76 3.13
CA ASN A 115 -4.02 -19.03 1.69
C ASN A 115 -5.42 -19.24 1.12
N GLU A 116 -6.27 -19.91 1.89
CA GLU A 116 -7.65 -20.18 1.50
C GLU A 116 -8.49 -18.92 1.40
N ARG A 117 -8.16 -17.85 2.14
CA ARG A 117 -8.83 -16.55 2.04
C ARG A 117 -8.32 -15.76 0.84
N THR A 118 -7.00 -15.70 0.67
CA THR A 118 -6.40 -14.95 -0.45
C THR A 118 -6.70 -15.61 -1.79
N THR A 119 -6.84 -16.94 -1.84
CA THR A 119 -7.29 -17.63 -3.06
C THR A 119 -8.71 -17.22 -3.47
N HIS A 120 -9.62 -17.01 -2.53
CA HIS A 120 -10.95 -16.43 -2.81
C HIS A 120 -10.84 -15.02 -3.42
N ASN A 121 -9.94 -14.20 -2.90
CA ASN A 121 -9.68 -12.88 -3.48
C ASN A 121 -9.20 -12.96 -4.95
N LEU A 122 -8.41 -13.98 -5.30
CA LEU A 122 -8.00 -14.21 -6.69
C LEU A 122 -9.18 -14.63 -7.57
N GLU A 123 -10.13 -15.44 -7.06
CA GLU A 123 -11.36 -15.78 -7.76
C GLU A 123 -12.17 -14.54 -8.15
N HIS A 124 -12.17 -13.51 -7.31
CA HIS A 124 -12.82 -12.23 -7.58
C HIS A 124 -11.97 -11.28 -8.46
N GLY A 125 -10.96 -11.80 -9.16
CA GLY A 125 -10.12 -11.03 -10.07
C GLY A 125 -9.12 -10.11 -9.37
N GLY A 126 -8.86 -10.33 -8.09
CA GLY A 126 -7.85 -9.58 -7.34
C GLY A 126 -6.43 -10.01 -7.61
N ILE A 127 -5.51 -9.27 -7.03
CA ILE A 127 -4.06 -9.51 -7.07
C ILE A 127 -3.55 -9.67 -5.65
N VAL A 128 -2.71 -10.68 -5.42
CA VAL A 128 -1.96 -10.82 -4.18
C VAL A 128 -0.49 -10.59 -4.46
N ILE A 129 0.10 -9.62 -3.77
CA ILE A 129 1.52 -9.31 -3.80
C ILE A 129 2.11 -9.85 -2.51
N ALA A 130 2.88 -10.91 -2.59
CA ALA A 130 3.53 -11.58 -1.48
C ALA A 130 5.02 -11.23 -1.46
N TYR A 131 5.59 -10.91 -0.30
CA TYR A 131 7.03 -10.67 -0.17
C TYR A 131 7.66 -11.55 0.91
N SER A 132 8.88 -12.01 0.63
CA SER A 132 9.69 -12.77 1.58
C SER A 132 10.03 -11.92 2.81
N PRO A 133 9.99 -12.46 4.04
CA PRO A 133 10.49 -11.75 5.23
C PRO A 133 11.97 -11.34 5.14
N THR A 134 12.71 -11.91 4.19
CA THR A 134 14.11 -11.57 3.91
C THR A 134 14.28 -10.48 2.84
N LEU A 135 13.20 -9.88 2.34
CA LEU A 135 13.27 -8.71 1.48
C LEU A 135 13.80 -7.51 2.28
N ALA A 136 14.69 -6.71 1.69
CA ALA A 136 15.26 -5.54 2.35
C ALA A 136 14.16 -4.55 2.80
N ALA A 137 14.31 -3.96 3.97
CA ALA A 137 13.31 -3.06 4.55
C ALA A 137 12.99 -1.86 3.64
N GLU A 138 13.99 -1.36 2.90
CA GLU A 138 13.81 -0.31 1.90
C GLU A 138 12.89 -0.76 0.78
N ASP A 139 13.07 -1.98 0.26
CA ASP A 139 12.24 -2.53 -0.80
C ASP A 139 10.82 -2.86 -0.32
N VAL A 140 10.66 -3.28 0.95
CA VAL A 140 9.33 -3.41 1.57
C VAL A 140 8.62 -2.06 1.59
N THR A 141 9.35 -0.98 1.89
CA THR A 141 8.79 0.39 1.89
C THR A 141 8.35 0.81 0.48
N LYS A 142 9.19 0.57 -0.53
CA LYS A 142 8.86 0.82 -1.95
C LYS A 142 7.65 0.00 -2.38
N LEU A 143 7.60 -1.28 -2.01
CA LEU A 143 6.51 -2.19 -2.34
C LEU A 143 5.18 -1.75 -1.70
N LYS A 144 5.20 -1.31 -0.44
CA LYS A 144 4.02 -0.73 0.23
C LYS A 144 3.55 0.56 -0.45
N SER A 145 4.47 1.37 -0.94
CA SER A 145 4.16 2.60 -1.68
C SER A 145 3.54 2.29 -3.05
N LEU A 146 4.13 1.36 -3.80
CA LEU A 146 3.59 0.87 -5.06
C LEU A 146 2.16 0.34 -4.89
N ALA A 147 1.93 -0.54 -3.90
CA ALA A 147 0.61 -1.09 -3.64
C ALA A 147 -0.43 0.00 -3.32
N ARG A 148 -0.07 1.02 -2.51
CA ARG A 148 -0.95 2.18 -2.26
C ARG A 148 -1.25 2.96 -3.54
N GLY A 149 -0.24 3.21 -4.37
CA GLY A 149 -0.39 3.91 -5.65
C GLY A 149 -1.36 3.16 -6.58
N LEU A 150 -1.20 1.84 -6.71
CA LEU A 150 -2.08 0.99 -7.51
C LEU A 150 -3.51 1.01 -6.98
N MET A 151 -3.71 0.83 -5.66
CA MET A 151 -5.05 0.85 -5.04
C MET A 151 -5.75 2.22 -5.13
N ASN A 152 -5.00 3.31 -5.10
CA ASN A 152 -5.54 4.67 -5.26
C ASN A 152 -5.89 5.01 -6.71
N SER A 153 -5.50 4.17 -7.66
CA SER A 153 -5.87 4.28 -9.07
C SER A 153 -7.08 3.37 -9.40
N SER A 154 -6.97 2.55 -10.41
CA SER A 154 -8.04 1.65 -10.87
C SER A 154 -7.95 0.22 -10.30
N PHE A 155 -6.86 -0.14 -9.59
CA PHE A 155 -6.59 -1.51 -9.14
C PHE A 155 -6.90 -1.69 -7.66
N ARG A 156 -8.17 -1.60 -7.27
CA ARG A 156 -8.58 -1.59 -5.85
C ARG A 156 -8.50 -2.94 -5.15
N LYS A 157 -8.56 -4.06 -5.90
CA LYS A 157 -8.56 -5.42 -5.37
C LYS A 157 -7.13 -5.95 -5.26
N ILE A 158 -6.34 -5.37 -4.36
CA ILE A 158 -4.95 -5.80 -4.10
C ILE A 158 -4.81 -6.16 -2.63
N ILE A 159 -4.13 -7.27 -2.36
CA ILE A 159 -3.56 -7.62 -1.07
C ILE A 159 -2.04 -7.54 -1.20
N LEU A 160 -1.37 -6.88 -0.26
CA LEU A 160 0.07 -6.95 -0.08
C LEU A 160 0.36 -7.53 1.30
N GLU A 161 1.13 -8.62 1.36
CA GLU A 161 1.42 -9.31 2.61
C GLU A 161 2.85 -9.87 2.69
N PRO A 162 3.44 -9.99 3.90
CA PRO A 162 4.59 -10.85 4.10
C PRO A 162 4.19 -12.32 3.89
N TYR A 163 5.06 -13.12 3.30
CA TYR A 163 4.76 -14.53 3.00
C TYR A 163 5.91 -15.44 3.44
N GLN A 164 5.70 -16.20 4.52
CA GLN A 164 6.75 -16.95 5.21
C GLN A 164 7.37 -18.07 4.36
N GLN A 165 6.57 -18.69 3.52
CA GLN A 165 6.98 -19.83 2.70
C GLN A 165 7.62 -19.43 1.36
N LEU A 166 7.78 -18.13 1.08
CA LEU A 166 8.42 -17.66 -0.15
C LEU A 166 9.94 -17.78 -0.05
N SER A 167 10.46 -18.94 -0.47
CA SER A 167 11.89 -19.28 -0.37
C SER A 167 12.65 -19.13 -1.69
N ASP A 168 11.96 -19.21 -2.83
CA ASP A 168 12.53 -19.22 -4.19
C ASP A 168 12.42 -17.86 -4.92
N ALA A 169 11.89 -16.85 -4.22
CA ALA A 169 11.79 -15.47 -4.71
C ALA A 169 11.81 -14.47 -3.55
N LYS A 170 12.02 -13.20 -3.85
CA LYS A 170 11.85 -12.11 -2.87
C LYS A 170 10.47 -11.47 -2.94
N VAL A 171 9.89 -11.44 -4.11
CA VAL A 171 8.51 -10.98 -4.35
C VAL A 171 7.82 -11.98 -5.26
N ALA A 172 6.58 -12.32 -4.95
CA ALA A 172 5.70 -13.07 -5.84
C ALA A 172 4.38 -12.31 -6.01
N VAL A 173 3.89 -12.24 -7.24
CA VAL A 173 2.60 -11.62 -7.54
C VAL A 173 1.71 -12.69 -8.15
N THR A 174 0.51 -12.87 -7.60
CA THR A 174 -0.44 -13.87 -8.08
C THR A 174 -1.76 -13.23 -8.49
N ALA A 175 -2.33 -13.80 -9.53
CA ALA A 175 -3.70 -13.65 -9.98
C ALA A 175 -4.29 -15.05 -10.21
N TRP A 176 -5.56 -15.16 -10.54
CA TRP A 176 -6.15 -16.46 -10.81
C TRP A 176 -5.42 -17.20 -11.95
N THR A 177 -4.85 -18.35 -11.64
CA THR A 177 -4.01 -19.20 -12.52
C THR A 177 -2.70 -18.58 -13.02
N TRP A 178 -2.25 -17.44 -12.46
CA TRP A 178 -1.03 -16.77 -12.88
C TRP A 178 -0.13 -16.43 -11.70
N ILE A 179 1.20 -16.55 -11.91
CA ILE A 179 2.21 -16.19 -10.94
C ILE A 179 3.41 -15.51 -11.61
N LEU A 180 3.91 -14.46 -10.99
CA LEU A 180 5.19 -13.83 -11.30
C LEU A 180 6.09 -13.93 -10.07
N LYS A 181 7.29 -14.50 -10.22
CA LYS A 181 8.30 -14.61 -9.15
C LYS A 181 9.51 -13.75 -9.50
N LEU A 182 9.91 -12.90 -8.56
CA LEU A 182 10.97 -11.92 -8.75
C LEU A 182 12.06 -12.13 -7.70
N PRO A 183 13.36 -12.13 -8.09
CA PRO A 183 14.48 -12.27 -7.15
C PRO A 183 14.74 -11.00 -6.32
N ALA A 184 14.14 -9.87 -6.69
CA ALA A 184 14.21 -8.58 -6.02
C ALA A 184 12.93 -7.77 -6.30
N TYR A 185 12.78 -6.62 -5.65
CA TYR A 185 11.73 -5.65 -5.99
C TYR A 185 11.93 -5.13 -7.42
N ASP A 186 10.87 -5.19 -8.22
CA ASP A 186 10.82 -4.64 -9.58
C ASP A 186 9.44 -4.02 -9.82
N GLU A 187 9.38 -2.69 -9.72
CA GLU A 187 8.15 -1.92 -9.87
C GLU A 187 7.48 -2.13 -11.24
N THR A 188 8.31 -2.16 -12.29
CA THR A 188 7.82 -2.29 -13.66
C THR A 188 7.18 -3.66 -13.90
N GLN A 189 7.83 -4.75 -13.49
CA GLN A 189 7.31 -6.09 -13.67
C GLN A 189 6.04 -6.31 -12.84
N ILE A 190 6.01 -5.82 -11.60
CA ILE A 190 4.82 -5.90 -10.74
C ILE A 190 3.66 -5.13 -11.37
N THR A 191 3.90 -3.90 -11.83
CA THR A 191 2.86 -3.06 -12.47
C THR A 191 2.33 -3.68 -13.75
N LYS A 192 3.19 -4.23 -14.59
CA LYS A 192 2.79 -4.95 -15.81
C LYS A 192 1.95 -6.19 -15.48
N PHE A 193 2.33 -6.97 -14.47
CA PHE A 193 1.55 -8.12 -14.04
C PHE A 193 0.14 -7.71 -13.56
N VAL A 194 0.06 -6.66 -12.72
CA VAL A 194 -1.24 -6.13 -12.27
C VAL A 194 -2.10 -5.72 -13.48
N ARG A 195 -1.55 -5.01 -14.45
CA ARG A 195 -2.27 -4.60 -15.66
C ARG A 195 -2.77 -5.78 -16.49
N ALA A 196 -1.95 -6.83 -16.61
CA ALA A 196 -2.29 -7.99 -17.43
C ALA A 196 -3.41 -8.84 -16.81
N HIS A 197 -3.45 -8.94 -15.48
CA HIS A 197 -4.24 -9.96 -14.81
C HIS A 197 -5.32 -9.43 -13.86
N TYR A 198 -5.35 -8.12 -13.57
CA TYR A 198 -6.39 -7.55 -12.71
C TYR A 198 -7.77 -7.66 -13.37
N GLN A 199 -8.72 -8.27 -12.69
CA GLN A 199 -10.07 -8.55 -13.19
C GLN A 199 -10.08 -9.22 -14.58
N SER A 200 -9.06 -10.07 -14.82
CA SER A 200 -8.96 -10.86 -16.05
C SER A 200 -10.11 -11.87 -16.13
N SER A 201 -10.53 -12.17 -17.36
CA SER A 201 -11.50 -13.25 -17.67
C SER A 201 -11.01 -14.66 -17.29
N ASP A 202 -9.74 -14.82 -16.90
CA ASP A 202 -9.25 -16.07 -16.34
C ASP A 202 -9.86 -16.37 -14.96
N ALA A 203 -10.21 -15.32 -14.18
CA ALA A 203 -10.85 -15.47 -12.89
C ALA A 203 -12.32 -15.89 -13.06
N PRO A 204 -12.84 -16.82 -12.23
CA PRO A 204 -14.24 -17.27 -12.29
C PRO A 204 -15.25 -16.13 -12.06
N GLU A 205 -14.94 -15.21 -11.15
CA GLU A 205 -15.81 -14.11 -10.75
C GLU A 205 -15.06 -12.74 -10.79
N PRO A 206 -14.55 -12.29 -11.95
CA PRO A 206 -13.65 -11.13 -12.01
C PRO A 206 -14.30 -9.83 -11.49
N ASN A 207 -15.62 -9.75 -11.48
CA ASN A 207 -16.39 -8.61 -11.00
C ASN A 207 -17.03 -8.84 -9.62
N GLY A 208 -16.73 -9.96 -8.94
CA GLY A 208 -17.14 -10.23 -7.57
C GLY A 208 -16.72 -9.12 -6.60
N PRO A 209 -17.24 -9.02 -5.38
CA PRO A 209 -16.97 -7.93 -4.42
C PRO A 209 -15.53 -7.88 -3.92
#